data_528c43b3f9b2d97f4f326f7c523c89cf
#
_entry.id   528c43b3f9b2d97f4f326f7c523c89cf
#
_cell.length_a   1.000
_cell.length_b   1.000
_cell.length_c   1.000
_cell.angle_alpha   90.00
_cell.angle_beta   90.00
_cell.angle_gamma   90.00
#
_symmetry.space_group_name_H-M   'P 1'
#
loop_
_entity.id
_entity.type
_entity.pdbx_description
1 polymer ?
#
loop_
_entity_poly.entity_id
_entity_poly.type
_entity_poly.pdbx_seq_one_letter_code
_entity_poly.pdbx_strand_id
1 'polypeptide(L)'
;MHVVTLRHLNQAAEHYPDAAKEIAAWHEIVTLARWVSFADVRRIFRDADVMDGYVIFNIRHNRYRLITVIHNARQRNGKQTMGHVYVRSFLTHKEYDNRASWEKEHGRHEGDIGKSRKDD
;
A
#
# COMPACT_ATOMS: atom_id res chain seq x y z
N MET A 1 -9.36 -7.30 -0.68
CA MET A 1 -8.78 -6.41 -1.73
C MET A 1 -8.02 -7.23 -2.75
N HIS A 2 -8.07 -6.82 -3.99
CA HIS A 2 -7.26 -7.44 -5.03
C HIS A 2 -5.89 -6.77 -5.05
N VAL A 3 -4.85 -7.53 -4.77
CA VAL A 3 -3.48 -7.02 -4.77
C VAL A 3 -2.91 -7.15 -6.17
N VAL A 4 -2.45 -6.04 -6.73
CA VAL A 4 -1.93 -5.98 -8.09
C VAL A 4 -0.44 -5.71 -8.06
N THR A 5 0.23 -6.37 -8.96
CA THR A 5 1.67 -6.40 -9.16
C THR A 5 2.38 -7.21 -8.07
N LEU A 6 1.97 -8.49 -7.97
CA LEU A 6 2.61 -9.45 -7.07
C LEU A 6 4.11 -9.60 -7.36
N ARG A 7 4.49 -9.34 -8.61
CA ARG A 7 5.90 -9.39 -9.00
C ARG A 7 6.78 -8.51 -8.12
N HIS A 8 6.31 -7.32 -7.78
CA HIS A 8 7.06 -6.40 -6.92
C HIS A 8 7.25 -6.97 -5.51
N LEU A 9 6.22 -7.64 -4.98
CA LEU A 9 6.31 -8.27 -3.67
C LEU A 9 7.27 -9.45 -3.69
N ASN A 10 7.19 -10.28 -4.74
CA ASN A 10 8.06 -11.42 -4.88
C ASN A 10 9.53 -11.01 -5.00
N GLN A 11 9.80 -9.97 -5.79
CA GLN A 11 11.14 -9.43 -5.94
C GLN A 11 11.66 -8.87 -4.62
N ALA A 12 10.80 -8.18 -3.87
CA ALA A 12 11.18 -7.64 -2.57
C ALA A 12 11.53 -8.75 -1.58
N ALA A 13 10.74 -9.83 -1.56
CA ALA A 13 10.99 -10.95 -0.68
C ALA A 13 12.32 -11.65 -1.01
N GLU A 14 12.66 -11.74 -2.29
CA GLU A 14 13.93 -12.30 -2.72
C GLU A 14 15.11 -11.41 -2.36
N HIS A 15 14.95 -10.11 -2.58
CA HIS A 15 16.02 -9.14 -2.33
C HIS A 15 16.24 -8.87 -0.85
N TYR A 16 15.17 -8.95 -0.06
CA TYR A 16 15.21 -8.71 1.38
C TYR A 16 14.60 -9.90 2.13
N PRO A 17 15.38 -11.01 2.25
CA PRO A 17 14.85 -12.22 2.88
C PRO A 17 14.37 -12.03 4.31
N ASP A 18 14.92 -11.07 5.03
CA ASP A 18 14.48 -10.76 6.40
C ASP A 18 13.05 -10.19 6.45
N ALA A 19 12.56 -9.68 5.34
CA ALA A 19 11.20 -9.14 5.24
C ALA A 19 10.22 -10.14 4.61
N ALA A 20 10.68 -11.25 4.05
CA ALA A 20 9.86 -12.16 3.26
C ALA A 20 8.63 -12.65 4.01
N LYS A 21 8.79 -13.03 5.28
CA LYS A 21 7.70 -13.56 6.09
C LYS A 21 6.64 -12.50 6.36
N GLU A 22 7.06 -11.29 6.66
CA GLU A 22 6.14 -10.19 6.92
C GLU A 22 5.43 -9.72 5.66
N ILE A 23 6.12 -9.74 4.52
CA ILE A 23 5.51 -9.44 3.22
C ILE A 23 4.40 -10.45 2.92
N ALA A 24 4.65 -11.74 3.16
CA ALA A 24 3.64 -12.77 2.96
C ALA A 24 2.44 -12.57 3.87
N ALA A 25 2.66 -12.22 5.14
CA ALA A 25 1.60 -11.96 6.08
C ALA A 25 0.79 -10.73 5.65
N TRP A 26 1.45 -9.68 5.21
CA TRP A 26 0.79 -8.47 4.70
C TRP A 26 -0.12 -8.82 3.52
N HIS A 27 0.40 -9.59 2.58
CA HIS A 27 -0.37 -9.99 1.39
C HIS A 27 -1.63 -10.77 1.78
N GLU A 28 -1.50 -11.72 2.70
CA GLU A 28 -2.63 -12.51 3.15
C GLU A 28 -3.70 -11.66 3.82
N ILE A 29 -3.29 -10.78 4.72
CA ILE A 29 -4.22 -9.88 5.41
C ILE A 29 -4.96 -8.99 4.42
N VAL A 30 -4.23 -8.38 3.50
CA VAL A 30 -4.81 -7.45 2.52
C VAL A 30 -5.77 -8.16 1.58
N THR A 31 -5.41 -9.37 1.15
CA THR A 31 -6.27 -10.16 0.26
C THR A 31 -7.63 -10.44 0.89
N LEU A 32 -7.68 -10.64 2.21
CA LEU A 32 -8.91 -10.90 2.93
C LEU A 32 -9.65 -9.63 3.35
N ALA A 33 -9.01 -8.47 3.24
CA ALA A 33 -9.61 -7.22 3.67
C ALA A 33 -10.59 -6.67 2.65
N ARG A 34 -11.49 -5.81 3.13
CA ARG A 34 -12.41 -5.07 2.29
C ARG A 34 -12.45 -3.63 2.81
N TRP A 35 -11.50 -2.83 2.37
CA TRP A 35 -11.32 -1.48 2.86
C TRP A 35 -12.13 -0.48 2.03
N VAL A 36 -12.85 0.41 2.73
CA VAL A 36 -13.59 1.50 2.11
C VAL A 36 -13.03 2.87 2.51
N SER A 37 -12.13 2.89 3.48
CA SER A 37 -11.51 4.14 3.96
C SER A 37 -10.13 3.86 4.54
N PHE A 38 -9.37 4.93 4.73
CA PHE A 38 -8.08 4.83 5.39
C PHE A 38 -8.21 4.38 6.86
N ALA A 39 -9.31 4.74 7.50
CA ALA A 39 -9.56 4.29 8.88
C ALA A 39 -9.61 2.77 8.96
N ASP A 40 -10.17 2.11 7.95
CA ASP A 40 -10.20 0.65 7.89
C ASP A 40 -8.79 0.08 7.81
N VAL A 41 -7.92 0.70 7.01
CA VAL A 41 -6.53 0.28 6.90
C VAL A 41 -5.84 0.37 8.27
N ARG A 42 -6.03 1.49 8.96
CA ARG A 42 -5.38 1.75 10.24
C ARG A 42 -5.88 0.89 11.38
N ARG A 43 -7.04 0.30 11.26
CA ARG A 43 -7.52 -0.66 12.26
C ARG A 43 -6.64 -1.90 12.31
N ILE A 44 -6.07 -2.28 11.18
CA ILE A 44 -5.22 -3.47 11.08
C ILE A 44 -3.75 -3.07 11.10
N PHE A 45 -3.39 -2.08 10.30
CA PHE A 45 -2.02 -1.58 10.18
C PHE A 45 -1.94 -0.21 10.84
N ARG A 46 -1.73 -0.20 12.16
CA ARG A 46 -1.83 1.00 12.97
C ARG A 46 -0.83 2.10 12.62
N ASP A 47 0.30 1.73 12.07
CA ASP A 47 1.35 2.67 11.69
C ASP A 47 1.37 2.97 10.20
N ALA A 48 0.34 2.54 9.45
CA ALA A 48 0.21 2.93 8.06
C ALA A 48 0.05 4.45 7.95
N ASP A 49 0.62 5.02 6.91
CA ASP A 49 0.62 6.46 6.71
C ASP A 49 0.12 6.80 5.32
N VAL A 50 -0.25 8.06 5.15
CA VAL A 50 -0.71 8.60 3.87
C VAL A 50 0.21 9.73 3.47
N MET A 51 0.64 9.70 2.20
CA MET A 51 1.46 10.77 1.65
C MET A 51 1.12 10.95 0.18
N ASP A 52 0.53 12.09 -0.16
CA ASP A 52 0.23 12.48 -1.55
C ASP A 52 -0.52 11.40 -2.33
N GLY A 53 -1.54 10.82 -1.72
CA GLY A 53 -2.36 9.80 -2.36
C GLY A 53 -1.82 8.38 -2.26
N TYR A 54 -0.62 8.22 -1.74
CA TYR A 54 -0.06 6.90 -1.48
C TYR A 54 -0.40 6.45 -0.07
N VAL A 55 -0.62 5.15 0.09
CA VAL A 55 -0.71 4.53 1.41
C VAL A 55 0.56 3.75 1.64
N ILE A 56 1.22 4.02 2.75
CA ILE A 56 2.55 3.51 3.04
C ILE A 56 2.51 2.62 4.26
N PHE A 57 2.97 1.39 4.09
CA PHE A 57 3.02 0.40 5.17
C PHE A 57 4.45 0.22 5.63
N ASN A 58 4.64 0.19 6.94
CA ASN A 58 5.94 -0.14 7.52
C ASN A 58 6.10 -1.66 7.57
N ILE A 59 7.24 -2.14 7.12
CA ILE A 59 7.58 -3.56 7.18
C ILE A 59 8.86 -3.67 8.01
N ARG A 60 8.92 -4.66 8.91
CA ARG A 60 10.02 -4.80 9.87
C ARG A 60 10.20 -3.52 10.67
N HIS A 61 9.10 -3.07 11.31
CA HIS A 61 9.00 -1.80 12.00
C HIS A 61 9.24 -0.64 11.02
N ASN A 62 10.35 0.04 11.09
CA ASN A 62 10.64 1.13 10.15
C ASN A 62 11.80 0.83 9.21
N ARG A 63 12.18 -0.44 9.08
CA ARG A 63 13.30 -0.82 8.20
C ARG A 63 12.95 -0.64 6.73
N TYR A 64 11.72 -1.00 6.36
CA TYR A 64 11.25 -0.92 4.98
C TYR A 64 9.92 -0.19 4.89
N ARG A 65 9.66 0.36 3.72
CA ARG A 65 8.39 1.00 3.38
C ARG A 65 7.80 0.35 2.15
N LEU A 66 6.56 -0.08 2.25
CA LEU A 66 5.80 -0.60 1.12
C LEU A 66 4.87 0.49 0.64
N ILE A 67 5.09 0.97 -0.58
CA ILE A 67 4.35 2.08 -1.17
C ILE A 67 3.23 1.52 -2.02
N THR A 68 2.00 1.94 -1.75
CA THR A 68 0.82 1.44 -2.46
C THR A 68 -0.10 2.57 -2.90
N VAL A 69 -0.94 2.27 -3.89
CA VAL A 69 -2.08 3.09 -4.27
C VAL A 69 -3.31 2.21 -4.06
N ILE A 70 -4.30 2.69 -3.32
CA ILE A 70 -5.47 1.89 -2.96
C ILE A 70 -6.74 2.51 -3.52
N HIS A 71 -7.48 1.70 -4.29
CA HIS A 71 -8.84 2.01 -4.71
C HIS A 71 -9.78 1.22 -3.82
N ASN A 72 -10.69 1.91 -3.14
CA ASN A 72 -11.51 1.29 -2.11
C ASN A 72 -12.50 0.28 -2.69
N ALA A 73 -12.94 -0.63 -1.81
CA ALA A 73 -14.07 -1.50 -2.12
C ALA A 73 -15.34 -0.64 -2.25
N ARG A 74 -16.23 -1.04 -3.14
CA ARG A 74 -17.45 -0.28 -3.43
C ARG A 74 -18.64 -1.18 -3.55
N GLN A 75 -19.83 -0.62 -3.32
CA GLN A 75 -21.08 -1.25 -3.64
C GLN A 75 -21.80 -0.34 -4.63
N ARG A 76 -22.13 -0.86 -5.79
CA ARG A 76 -22.75 -0.08 -6.84
C ARG A 76 -23.77 -0.94 -7.56
N ASN A 77 -25.03 -0.45 -7.64
CA ASN A 77 -26.11 -1.14 -8.30
C ASN A 77 -26.29 -2.59 -7.80
N GLY A 78 -26.16 -2.79 -6.50
CA GLY A 78 -26.29 -4.11 -5.90
C GLY A 78 -25.08 -5.02 -6.07
N LYS A 79 -24.04 -4.56 -6.76
CA LYS A 79 -22.80 -5.31 -6.93
C LYS A 79 -21.73 -4.78 -5.99
N GLN A 80 -20.97 -5.70 -5.40
CA GLN A 80 -19.85 -5.36 -4.57
C GLN A 80 -18.55 -5.56 -5.34
N THR A 81 -17.62 -4.60 -5.22
CA THR A 81 -16.27 -4.75 -5.75
C THR A 81 -15.31 -4.88 -4.59
N MET A 82 -14.25 -5.64 -4.80
CA MET A 82 -13.24 -5.89 -3.77
C MET A 82 -12.29 -4.72 -3.57
N GLY A 83 -12.21 -3.82 -4.53
CA GLY A 83 -11.18 -2.79 -4.52
C GLY A 83 -9.83 -3.36 -4.92
N HIS A 84 -8.84 -2.49 -5.05
CA HIS A 84 -7.51 -2.86 -5.54
C HIS A 84 -6.44 -2.19 -4.70
N VAL A 85 -5.38 -2.93 -4.43
CA VAL A 85 -4.16 -2.39 -3.84
C VAL A 85 -3.05 -2.60 -4.86
N TYR A 86 -2.57 -1.49 -5.42
CA TYR A 86 -1.47 -1.51 -6.38
C TYR A 86 -0.16 -1.32 -5.65
N VAL A 87 0.70 -2.32 -5.71
CA VAL A 87 2.03 -2.24 -5.11
C VAL A 87 2.94 -1.46 -6.05
N ARG A 88 3.47 -0.35 -5.57
CA ARG A 88 4.34 0.54 -6.37
C ARG A 88 5.81 0.31 -6.11
N SER A 89 6.21 0.29 -4.85
CA SER A 89 7.62 0.15 -4.49
C SER A 89 7.76 -0.50 -3.13
N PHE A 90 8.89 -1.14 -2.95
CA PHE A 90 9.34 -1.62 -1.64
C PHE A 90 10.73 -1.05 -1.41
N LEU A 91 10.84 -0.15 -0.43
CA LEU A 91 12.02 0.67 -0.23
C LEU A 91 12.60 0.47 1.16
N THR A 92 13.93 0.61 1.26
CA THR A 92 14.53 0.75 2.58
C THR A 92 14.15 2.10 3.16
N HIS A 93 14.31 2.26 4.48
CA HIS A 93 14.04 3.52 5.14
C HIS A 93 14.82 4.67 4.49
N LYS A 94 16.08 4.43 4.17
CA LYS A 94 16.95 5.42 3.55
C LYS A 94 16.45 5.81 2.15
N GLU A 95 16.05 4.83 1.35
CA GLU A 95 15.51 5.10 0.01
C GLU A 95 14.21 5.87 0.09
N TYR A 96 13.36 5.51 1.05
CA TYR A 96 12.10 6.20 1.26
C TYR A 96 12.31 7.67 1.63
N ASP A 97 13.29 7.95 2.47
CA ASP A 97 13.60 9.32 2.88
C ASP A 97 14.07 10.18 1.70
N ASN A 98 14.65 9.55 0.69
CA ASN A 98 15.01 10.25 -0.54
C ASN A 98 13.81 10.24 -1.49
N ARG A 99 12.82 11.06 -1.16
CA ARG A 99 11.53 11.09 -1.83
C ARG A 99 11.63 11.33 -3.33
N ALA A 100 12.53 12.19 -3.75
CA ALA A 100 12.70 12.53 -5.16
C ALA A 100 13.06 11.30 -6.02
N SER A 101 13.73 10.31 -5.43
CA SER A 101 14.19 9.15 -6.18
C SER A 101 13.06 8.17 -6.55
N TRP A 102 12.00 8.08 -5.74
CA TRP A 102 10.92 7.13 -6.00
C TRP A 102 9.64 7.79 -6.47
N GLU A 103 9.36 9.00 -6.03
CA GLU A 103 8.14 9.72 -6.40
C GLU A 103 8.09 10.03 -7.89
N LYS A 104 9.21 10.42 -8.45
CA LYS A 104 9.36 10.71 -9.88
C LYS A 104 9.02 9.52 -10.77
N GLU A 105 9.43 8.34 -10.30
CA GLU A 105 9.30 7.10 -11.04
C GLU A 105 7.85 6.64 -11.17
N HIS A 106 7.02 6.98 -10.19
CA HIS A 106 5.66 6.49 -10.12
C HIS A 106 4.62 7.45 -10.69
N GLY A 107 5.01 8.70 -10.92
CA GLY A 107 4.05 9.71 -11.34
C GLY A 107 3.01 9.97 -10.28
N ARG A 108 1.96 10.67 -10.67
CA ARG A 108 0.87 11.00 -9.76
C ARG A 108 -0.31 10.08 -10.02
N HIS A 109 -0.44 9.06 -9.23
CA HIS A 109 -1.62 8.18 -9.24
C HIS A 109 -2.21 8.18 -7.86
N GLU A 110 -3.28 8.93 -7.67
CA GLU A 110 -3.98 8.96 -6.41
C GLU A 110 -5.03 7.87 -6.37
N GLY A 111 -4.98 7.05 -5.33
CA GLY A 111 -6.03 6.09 -5.06
C GLY A 111 -7.19 6.77 -4.33
N ASP A 112 -8.28 6.05 -4.19
CA ASP A 112 -9.43 6.53 -3.43
C ASP A 112 -9.10 6.69 -1.96
N ILE A 113 -8.34 5.74 -1.43
CA ILE A 113 -7.87 5.75 -0.04
C ILE A 113 -6.54 6.47 0.00
N GLY A 114 -6.41 7.40 0.94
CA GLY A 114 -5.21 8.19 1.06
C GLY A 114 -5.20 9.45 0.24
N LYS A 115 -6.31 9.75 -0.43
CA LYS A 115 -6.44 10.96 -1.22
C LYS A 115 -6.41 12.20 -0.34
N SER A 116 -5.76 13.25 -0.81
CA SER A 116 -5.73 14.52 -0.11
C SER A 116 -7.13 15.09 0.02
N ARG A 117 -7.44 15.67 1.20
CA ARG A 117 -8.75 16.22 1.50
C ARG A 117 -8.76 17.74 1.51
N LYS A 118 -7.81 18.34 0.86
CA LYS A 118 -7.67 19.80 0.88
C LYS A 118 -8.85 20.55 0.26
N ASP A 119 -9.65 19.87 -0.49
CA ASP A 119 -10.81 20.47 -1.17
C ASP A 119 -12.09 20.35 -0.36
N ASP A 120 -12.03 19.73 0.77
CA ASP A 120 -13.22 19.48 1.60
C ASP A 120 -13.63 20.67 2.44
#